data_f44b0eaaf123cc4aa5b8758da57d2607
#
_entry.id   f44b0eaaf123cc4aa5b8758da57d2607
#
_cell.length_a   1.000
_cell.length_b   1.000
_cell.length_c   1.000
_cell.angle_alpha   90.00
_cell.angle_beta   90.00
_cell.angle_gamma   90.00
#
_symmetry.space_group_name_H-M   'P 1'
#
loop_
_entity.id
_entity.type
_entity.pdbx_description
1 polymer ?
#
loop_
_entity_poly.entity_id
_entity_poly.type
_entity_poly.pdbx_seq_one_letter_code
_entity_poly.pdbx_strand_id
1 'polypeptide(L)'
;LHLSIRRQRQMCIRDSRKMADIAKRYNLILIVDNTFMSPYFQNPLDLGADVVIHSGTKYLSGHNDTLAGFIVTNREDIQEKLRFLIKTTGAGLAPFDCWLVLRGMKTLGIRMERSQENAEQIAAWLQKQKAVTKVIYPGLPDHPGHEIMKKQARGFGAMLTIQLESKEFALAILEKVRMIRFAESLGGVETLVTYPTTQTHADVPKEIRERNGITESTLRFSVGIESIEDLIDELEKVFAEIEEEKNDGKKS
;
A
#
# COMPACT_ATOMS: atom_id res chain seq x y z
N LEU A 1 25.72 -13.30 6.31
CA LEU A 1 24.61 -12.83 7.15
C LEU A 1 23.63 -12.08 6.25
N HIS A 2 22.53 -12.72 5.88
CA HIS A 2 21.48 -12.03 5.12
C HIS A 2 20.60 -11.24 6.09
N LEU A 3 20.87 -9.96 6.23
CA LEU A 3 19.95 -9.05 6.91
C LEU A 3 18.81 -8.70 5.95
N SER A 4 17.81 -9.57 5.87
CA SER A 4 16.53 -9.23 5.29
C SER A 4 15.81 -8.27 6.24
N ILE A 5 15.91 -6.96 6.00
CA ILE A 5 15.11 -5.98 6.73
C ILE A 5 13.68 -6.02 6.14
N ARG A 6 12.93 -7.08 6.48
CA ARG A 6 11.49 -7.14 6.26
C ARG A 6 10.82 -6.15 7.20
N ARG A 7 10.64 -4.93 6.77
CA ARG A 7 9.76 -3.96 7.43
C ARG A 7 8.89 -3.24 6.39
N GLN A 8 8.02 -3.99 5.73
CA GLN A 8 6.80 -3.43 5.11
C GLN A 8 5.78 -3.07 6.21
N ARG A 9 6.25 -2.55 7.33
CA ARG A 9 5.40 -2.29 8.47
C ARG A 9 5.10 -0.82 8.48
N GLN A 10 3.84 -0.50 8.20
CA GLN A 10 3.27 0.83 8.39
C GLN A 10 3.90 1.92 7.53
N MET A 11 3.60 1.96 6.22
CA MET A 11 3.94 3.12 5.38
C MET A 11 5.24 3.86 5.80
N CYS A 12 6.20 3.11 6.39
CA CYS A 12 7.48 3.62 6.84
C CYS A 12 8.34 3.88 5.61
N ILE A 13 8.34 5.10 5.14
CA ILE A 13 9.22 5.55 4.08
C ILE A 13 10.65 5.43 4.55
N ARG A 14 11.48 4.79 3.74
CA ARG A 14 12.91 4.67 3.96
C ARG A 14 13.65 5.56 2.98
N ASP A 15 14.66 6.24 3.46
CA ASP A 15 15.61 6.97 2.62
C ASP A 15 16.44 5.95 1.84
N SER A 16 16.04 5.71 0.59
CA SER A 16 16.65 4.69 -0.27
C SER A 16 18.12 4.95 -0.54
N ARG A 17 18.54 6.22 -0.66
CA ARG A 17 19.94 6.59 -0.87
C ARG A 17 20.79 6.28 0.36
N LYS A 18 20.32 6.63 1.56
CA LYS A 18 21.02 6.26 2.80
C LYS A 18 21.12 4.76 3.00
N MET A 19 20.08 4.01 2.63
CA MET A 19 20.12 2.53 2.68
C MET A 19 21.14 1.98 1.68
N ALA A 20 21.24 2.56 0.47
CA ALA A 20 22.23 2.18 -0.52
C ALA A 20 23.68 2.48 -0.05
N ASP A 21 23.90 3.61 0.61
CA ASP A 21 25.21 3.95 1.18
C ASP A 21 25.63 2.96 2.28
N ILE A 22 24.68 2.54 3.13
CA ILE A 22 24.92 1.51 4.14
C ILE A 22 25.23 0.17 3.47
N ALA A 23 24.42 -0.26 2.51
CA ALA A 23 24.63 -1.52 1.80
C ALA A 23 26.02 -1.56 1.12
N LYS A 24 26.41 -0.49 0.44
CA LYS A 24 27.74 -0.34 -0.15
C LYS A 24 28.87 -0.46 0.88
N ARG A 25 28.73 0.25 2.02
CA ARG A 25 29.76 0.26 3.08
C ARG A 25 30.02 -1.15 3.64
N TYR A 26 28.98 -1.96 3.73
CA TYR A 26 29.08 -3.31 4.30
C TYR A 26 29.07 -4.42 3.24
N ASN A 27 29.25 -4.08 1.96
CA ASN A 27 29.20 -5.03 0.83
C ASN A 27 27.96 -5.94 0.85
N LEU A 28 26.78 -5.32 1.07
CA LEU A 28 25.48 -6.00 1.10
C LEU A 28 24.73 -5.76 -0.21
N ILE A 29 23.88 -6.72 -0.58
CA ILE A 29 22.92 -6.55 -1.68
C ILE A 29 21.69 -5.83 -1.14
N LEU A 30 21.36 -4.68 -1.70
CA LEU A 30 20.15 -3.93 -1.39
C LEU A 30 19.01 -4.37 -2.30
N ILE A 31 17.99 -5.01 -1.71
CA ILE A 31 16.76 -5.40 -2.38
C ILE A 31 15.63 -4.47 -1.91
N VAL A 32 14.94 -3.83 -2.84
CA VAL A 32 13.82 -2.92 -2.57
C VAL A 32 12.54 -3.49 -3.16
N ASP A 33 11.54 -3.73 -2.32
CA ASP A 33 10.17 -3.98 -2.77
C ASP A 33 9.50 -2.63 -3.07
N ASN A 34 9.23 -2.37 -4.35
CA ASN A 34 8.68 -1.12 -4.85
C ASN A 34 7.22 -1.26 -5.29
N THR A 35 6.51 -2.27 -4.78
CA THR A 35 5.14 -2.59 -5.16
C THR A 35 4.19 -1.39 -5.00
N PHE A 36 4.29 -0.64 -3.89
CA PHE A 36 3.36 0.46 -3.58
C PHE A 36 3.53 1.70 -4.47
N MET A 37 4.76 1.96 -4.90
CA MET A 37 5.06 3.13 -5.72
C MET A 37 5.04 2.83 -7.21
N SER A 38 5.16 1.56 -7.59
CA SER A 38 5.38 1.11 -8.96
C SER A 38 6.58 1.81 -9.62
N PRO A 39 7.02 1.42 -10.81
CA PRO A 39 8.07 2.16 -11.52
C PRO A 39 7.59 3.54 -12.01
N TYR A 40 6.28 3.82 -11.93
CA TYR A 40 5.74 5.11 -12.30
C TYR A 40 6.14 6.21 -11.33
N PHE A 41 6.00 5.99 -10.02
CA PHE A 41 6.36 7.00 -9.01
C PHE A 41 7.79 6.89 -8.48
N GLN A 42 8.39 5.70 -8.43
CA GLN A 42 9.73 5.55 -7.88
C GLN A 42 10.56 4.51 -8.64
N ASN A 43 11.84 4.84 -8.88
CA ASN A 43 12.83 3.97 -9.53
C ASN A 43 13.99 3.67 -8.55
N PRO A 44 13.91 2.62 -7.72
CA PRO A 44 14.92 2.35 -6.70
C PRO A 44 16.32 2.03 -7.24
N LEU A 45 16.46 1.51 -8.47
CA LEU A 45 17.78 1.31 -9.10
C LEU A 45 18.53 2.63 -9.25
N ASP A 46 17.86 3.72 -9.60
CA ASP A 46 18.44 5.07 -9.72
C ASP A 46 18.83 5.65 -8.35
N LEU A 47 18.30 5.07 -7.28
CA LEU A 47 18.58 5.43 -5.90
C LEU A 47 19.67 4.56 -5.26
N GLY A 48 20.22 3.60 -6.02
CA GLY A 48 21.32 2.73 -5.60
C GLY A 48 20.92 1.34 -5.11
N ALA A 49 19.69 0.90 -5.35
CA ALA A 49 19.32 -0.50 -5.12
C ALA A 49 19.99 -1.43 -6.13
N ASP A 50 20.37 -2.64 -5.69
CA ASP A 50 20.88 -3.69 -6.57
C ASP A 50 19.76 -4.46 -7.26
N VAL A 51 18.65 -4.65 -6.54
CA VAL A 51 17.50 -5.44 -7.00
C VAL A 51 16.21 -4.72 -6.60
N VAL A 52 15.26 -4.67 -7.51
CA VAL A 52 13.90 -4.20 -7.26
C VAL A 52 12.91 -5.34 -7.45
N ILE A 53 12.00 -5.48 -6.50
CA ILE A 53 10.90 -6.44 -6.58
C ILE A 53 9.58 -5.68 -6.73
N HIS A 54 8.70 -6.19 -7.58
CA HIS A 54 7.32 -5.76 -7.69
C HIS A 54 6.37 -6.95 -7.58
N SER A 55 5.36 -6.85 -6.75
CA SER A 55 4.16 -7.66 -6.93
C SER A 55 3.39 -7.14 -8.14
N GLY A 56 3.45 -7.87 -9.24
CA GLY A 56 2.69 -7.55 -10.44
C GLY A 56 1.19 -7.70 -10.26
N THR A 57 0.76 -8.49 -9.28
CA THR A 57 -0.62 -8.65 -8.81
C THR A 57 -1.28 -7.32 -8.43
N LYS A 58 -0.48 -6.32 -8.02
CA LYS A 58 -0.94 -5.03 -7.48
C LYS A 58 -1.06 -3.99 -8.60
N TYR A 59 -0.50 -2.83 -8.44
CA TYR A 59 -0.60 -1.70 -9.38
C TYR A 59 -0.20 -2.03 -10.83
N LEU A 60 0.75 -2.95 -11.07
CA LEU A 60 1.20 -3.25 -12.43
C LEU A 60 0.09 -3.87 -13.28
N SER A 61 -0.61 -4.90 -12.80
CA SER A 61 -1.82 -5.41 -13.45
C SER A 61 -3.02 -4.50 -13.20
N GLY A 62 -3.24 -4.13 -11.94
CA GLY A 62 -4.19 -3.13 -11.50
C GLY A 62 -5.67 -3.54 -11.55
N HIS A 63 -6.00 -4.81 -11.84
CA HIS A 63 -7.38 -5.24 -12.07
C HIS A 63 -7.79 -6.45 -11.21
N ASN A 64 -6.96 -6.83 -10.22
CA ASN A 64 -7.23 -7.94 -9.30
C ASN A 64 -7.51 -9.29 -9.99
N ASP A 65 -6.99 -9.51 -11.20
CA ASP A 65 -7.30 -10.60 -12.11
C ASP A 65 -6.12 -11.54 -12.41
N THR A 66 -4.94 -11.28 -11.84
CA THR A 66 -3.73 -12.10 -12.03
C THR A 66 -2.82 -12.10 -10.81
N LEU A 67 -2.03 -13.16 -10.69
CA LEU A 67 -0.91 -13.27 -9.72
C LEU A 67 0.40 -13.20 -10.48
N ALA A 68 1.18 -12.15 -10.25
CA ALA A 68 2.45 -11.94 -10.93
C ALA A 68 3.51 -11.35 -10.01
N GLY A 69 4.78 -11.66 -10.29
CA GLY A 69 5.93 -11.07 -9.62
C GLY A 69 7.03 -10.70 -10.59
N PHE A 70 7.74 -9.61 -10.33
CA PHE A 70 8.84 -9.15 -11.16
C PHE A 70 10.06 -8.85 -10.30
N ILE A 71 11.22 -9.26 -10.82
CA ILE A 71 12.52 -8.93 -10.26
C ILE A 71 13.31 -8.18 -11.32
N VAL A 72 13.78 -7.00 -10.98
CA VAL A 72 14.52 -6.11 -11.88
C VAL A 72 15.90 -5.84 -11.29
N THR A 73 16.95 -5.99 -12.08
CA THR A 73 18.32 -5.69 -11.67
C THR A 73 19.19 -5.35 -12.86
N ASN A 74 20.20 -4.49 -12.64
CA ASN A 74 21.25 -4.18 -13.61
C ASN A 74 22.51 -5.05 -13.41
N ARG A 75 22.52 -5.94 -12.40
CA ARG A 75 23.68 -6.79 -12.07
C ARG A 75 23.60 -8.10 -12.85
N GLU A 76 24.57 -8.34 -13.73
CA GLU A 76 24.67 -9.54 -14.57
C GLU A 76 24.79 -10.83 -13.74
N ASP A 77 25.60 -10.79 -12.67
CA ASP A 77 25.79 -11.95 -11.76
C ASP A 77 24.49 -12.40 -11.08
N ILE A 78 23.58 -11.45 -10.81
CA ILE A 78 22.25 -11.74 -10.26
C ILE A 78 21.30 -12.20 -11.37
N GLN A 79 21.32 -11.56 -12.55
CA GLN A 79 20.49 -11.94 -13.68
C GLN A 79 20.69 -13.40 -14.09
N GLU A 80 21.95 -13.84 -14.21
CA GLU A 80 22.28 -15.23 -14.56
C GLU A 80 21.69 -16.23 -13.57
N LYS A 81 21.86 -15.97 -12.27
CA LYS A 81 21.31 -16.80 -11.20
C LYS A 81 19.77 -16.84 -11.24
N LEU A 82 19.14 -15.70 -11.43
CA LEU A 82 17.68 -15.61 -11.50
C LEU A 82 17.12 -16.35 -12.72
N ARG A 83 17.74 -16.21 -13.90
CA ARG A 83 17.35 -16.95 -15.11
C ARG A 83 17.48 -18.46 -14.91
N PHE A 84 18.57 -18.89 -14.29
CA PHE A 84 18.76 -20.30 -13.95
C PHE A 84 17.66 -20.80 -13.00
N LEU A 85 17.35 -20.04 -11.94
CA LEU A 85 16.32 -20.40 -10.96
C LEU A 85 14.93 -20.48 -11.61
N ILE A 86 14.53 -19.47 -12.40
CA ILE A 86 13.24 -19.47 -13.10
C ILE A 86 13.09 -20.69 -14.00
N LYS A 87 14.14 -21.00 -14.79
CA LYS A 87 14.15 -22.16 -15.67
C LYS A 87 14.05 -23.48 -14.89
N THR A 88 14.76 -23.58 -13.76
CA THR A 88 14.86 -24.83 -13.00
C THR A 88 13.61 -25.09 -12.15
N THR A 89 13.04 -24.04 -11.55
CA THR A 89 11.87 -24.14 -10.67
C THR A 89 10.54 -24.12 -11.43
N GLY A 90 10.55 -23.68 -12.70
CA GLY A 90 9.34 -23.50 -13.47
C GLY A 90 8.49 -22.28 -13.02
N ALA A 91 9.07 -21.34 -12.28
CA ALA A 91 8.39 -20.15 -11.76
C ALA A 91 8.12 -19.06 -12.83
N GLY A 92 8.08 -19.44 -14.11
CA GLY A 92 7.70 -18.54 -15.19
C GLY A 92 6.20 -18.20 -15.17
N LEU A 93 5.89 -16.95 -15.43
CA LEU A 93 4.50 -16.50 -15.52
C LEU A 93 3.80 -17.12 -16.72
N ALA A 94 2.54 -17.55 -16.54
CA ALA A 94 1.74 -18.13 -17.63
C ALA A 94 1.47 -17.09 -18.73
N PRO A 95 1.34 -17.51 -20.02
CA PRO A 95 1.13 -16.56 -21.11
C PRO A 95 -0.10 -15.67 -20.97
N PHE A 96 -1.18 -16.19 -20.39
CA PHE A 96 -2.39 -15.41 -20.16
C PHE A 96 -2.18 -14.33 -19.09
N ASP A 97 -1.50 -14.66 -17.99
CA ASP A 97 -1.13 -13.69 -16.95
C ASP A 97 -0.17 -12.63 -17.51
N CYS A 98 0.80 -13.03 -18.36
CA CYS A 98 1.67 -12.08 -19.06
C CYS A 98 0.85 -11.07 -19.88
N TRP A 99 -0.17 -11.56 -20.63
CA TRP A 99 -1.03 -10.72 -21.44
C TRP A 99 -1.85 -9.74 -20.58
N LEU A 100 -2.46 -10.21 -19.48
CA LEU A 100 -3.20 -9.38 -18.53
C LEU A 100 -2.32 -8.27 -17.95
N VAL A 101 -1.11 -8.59 -17.49
CA VAL A 101 -0.19 -7.59 -16.94
C VAL A 101 0.25 -6.59 -18.02
N LEU A 102 0.62 -7.05 -19.22
CA LEU A 102 1.00 -6.15 -20.31
C LEU A 102 -0.14 -5.20 -20.69
N ARG A 103 -1.38 -5.70 -20.65
CA ARG A 103 -2.58 -4.88 -20.88
C ARG A 103 -2.77 -3.85 -19.77
N GLY A 104 -2.70 -4.28 -18.50
CA GLY A 104 -2.84 -3.41 -17.33
C GLY A 104 -1.77 -2.31 -17.27
N MET A 105 -0.54 -2.63 -17.61
CA MET A 105 0.57 -1.66 -17.61
C MET A 105 0.36 -0.48 -18.57
N LYS A 106 -0.43 -0.64 -19.64
CA LYS A 106 -0.71 0.44 -20.58
C LYS A 106 -1.47 1.62 -19.95
N THR A 107 -2.18 1.40 -18.86
CA THR A 107 -2.92 2.43 -18.11
C THR A 107 -2.30 2.75 -16.76
N LEU A 108 -1.11 2.24 -16.47
CA LEU A 108 -0.47 2.38 -15.15
C LEU A 108 -0.38 3.84 -14.71
N GLY A 109 0.12 4.73 -15.56
CA GLY A 109 0.29 6.15 -15.22
C GLY A 109 -1.04 6.81 -14.84
N ILE A 110 -2.06 6.67 -15.67
CA ILE A 110 -3.40 7.24 -15.44
C ILE A 110 -4.00 6.71 -14.14
N ARG A 111 -3.86 5.40 -13.87
CA ARG A 111 -4.37 4.79 -12.64
C ARG A 111 -3.63 5.28 -11.39
N MET A 112 -2.29 5.36 -11.46
CA MET A 112 -1.48 5.83 -10.33
C MET A 112 -1.80 7.29 -9.99
N GLU A 113 -1.93 8.16 -10.99
CA GLU A 113 -2.28 9.58 -10.80
C GLU A 113 -3.67 9.72 -10.18
N ARG A 114 -4.68 9.11 -10.79
CA ARG A 114 -6.07 9.20 -10.31
C ARG A 114 -6.22 8.63 -8.90
N SER A 115 -5.62 7.46 -8.63
CA SER A 115 -5.67 6.86 -7.30
C SER A 115 -5.00 7.74 -6.24
N GLN A 116 -3.89 8.40 -6.58
CA GLN A 116 -3.23 9.35 -5.67
C GLN A 116 -4.10 10.58 -5.43
N GLU A 117 -4.66 11.20 -6.48
CA GLU A 117 -5.55 12.35 -6.35
C GLU A 117 -6.74 12.04 -5.43
N ASN A 118 -7.34 10.86 -5.59
CA ASN A 118 -8.41 10.39 -4.73
C ASN A 118 -7.93 10.19 -3.28
N ALA A 119 -6.75 9.58 -3.09
CA ALA A 119 -6.18 9.34 -1.77
C ALA A 119 -5.88 10.63 -1.02
N GLU A 120 -5.39 11.66 -1.70
CA GLU A 120 -5.14 12.99 -1.13
C GLU A 120 -6.44 13.63 -0.62
N GLN A 121 -7.51 13.57 -1.42
CA GLN A 121 -8.81 14.12 -1.05
C GLN A 121 -9.47 13.35 0.09
N ILE A 122 -9.43 12.00 0.06
CA ILE A 122 -9.92 11.16 1.15
C ILE A 122 -9.14 11.43 2.44
N ALA A 123 -7.81 11.53 2.38
CA ALA A 123 -6.98 11.84 3.53
C ALA A 123 -7.34 13.21 4.15
N ALA A 124 -7.54 14.24 3.31
CA ALA A 124 -7.94 15.56 3.76
C ALA A 124 -9.35 15.60 4.36
N TRP A 125 -10.27 14.78 3.85
CA TRP A 125 -11.60 14.63 4.42
C TRP A 125 -11.56 13.89 5.75
N LEU A 126 -10.83 12.78 5.85
CA LEU A 126 -10.68 11.98 7.06
C LEU A 126 -10.05 12.77 8.22
N GLN A 127 -9.11 13.68 7.96
CA GLN A 127 -8.53 14.54 9.00
C GLN A 127 -9.56 15.45 9.70
N LYS A 128 -10.71 15.69 9.08
CA LYS A 128 -11.78 16.54 9.64
C LYS A 128 -12.80 15.74 10.46
N GLN A 129 -12.74 14.40 10.41
CA GLN A 129 -13.72 13.56 11.08
C GLN A 129 -13.38 13.36 12.56
N LYS A 130 -14.34 13.57 13.46
CA LYS A 130 -14.13 13.46 14.91
C LYS A 130 -13.74 12.03 15.35
N ALA A 131 -14.31 11.02 14.70
CA ALA A 131 -14.04 9.63 14.99
C ALA A 131 -12.65 9.17 14.51
N VAL A 132 -11.94 9.96 13.68
CA VAL A 132 -10.59 9.65 13.17
C VAL A 132 -9.55 10.30 14.07
N THR A 133 -8.81 9.49 14.80
CA THR A 133 -7.77 9.96 15.72
C THR A 133 -6.43 10.22 15.02
N LYS A 134 -6.20 9.55 13.88
CA LYS A 134 -4.98 9.72 13.09
C LYS A 134 -5.19 9.31 11.64
N VAL A 135 -4.65 10.10 10.74
CA VAL A 135 -4.48 9.76 9.31
C VAL A 135 -2.99 9.60 9.03
N ILE A 136 -2.59 8.48 8.44
CA ILE A 136 -1.21 8.17 8.08
C ILE A 136 -1.16 8.04 6.57
N TYR A 137 -0.70 9.09 5.90
CA TYR A 137 -0.56 9.15 4.45
C TYR A 137 0.69 9.97 4.09
N PRO A 138 1.60 9.42 3.23
CA PRO A 138 2.86 10.11 2.90
C PRO A 138 2.69 11.47 2.24
N GLY A 139 1.55 11.72 1.59
CA GLY A 139 1.21 13.00 0.98
C GLY A 139 0.90 14.11 1.98
N LEU A 140 0.61 13.79 3.23
CA LEU A 140 0.37 14.80 4.26
C LEU A 140 1.69 15.41 4.75
N PRO A 141 1.79 16.74 4.87
CA PRO A 141 3.02 17.43 5.28
C PRO A 141 3.55 17.05 6.66
N ASP A 142 2.66 16.64 7.58
CA ASP A 142 2.99 16.21 8.94
C ASP A 142 3.45 14.73 9.01
N HIS A 143 3.38 13.99 7.91
CA HIS A 143 3.88 12.62 7.87
C HIS A 143 5.42 12.59 7.99
N PRO A 144 6.01 11.79 8.90
CA PRO A 144 7.46 11.79 9.15
C PRO A 144 8.32 11.48 7.91
N GLY A 145 7.75 10.82 6.93
CA GLY A 145 8.43 10.47 5.67
C GLY A 145 8.11 11.38 4.49
N HIS A 146 7.30 12.43 4.66
CA HIS A 146 6.88 13.30 3.56
C HIS A 146 8.06 13.87 2.76
N GLU A 147 8.99 14.53 3.44
CA GLU A 147 10.14 15.14 2.80
C GLU A 147 11.12 14.13 2.16
N ILE A 148 11.19 12.90 2.72
CA ILE A 148 11.99 11.83 2.12
C ILE A 148 11.32 11.36 0.82
N MET A 149 10.00 11.11 0.86
CA MET A 149 9.25 10.67 -0.32
C MET A 149 9.32 11.70 -1.45
N LYS A 150 9.12 12.97 -1.14
CA LYS A 150 9.21 14.09 -2.08
C LYS A 150 10.57 14.19 -2.80
N LYS A 151 11.66 13.74 -2.14
CA LYS A 151 13.00 13.74 -2.73
C LYS A 151 13.30 12.52 -3.59
N GLN A 152 12.67 11.39 -3.32
CA GLN A 152 13.02 10.11 -3.95
C GLN A 152 11.96 9.57 -4.91
N ALA A 153 10.76 10.15 -4.90
CA ALA A 153 9.64 9.71 -5.72
C ALA A 153 8.95 10.89 -6.41
N ARG A 154 8.19 10.61 -7.46
CA ARG A 154 7.40 11.58 -8.21
C ARG A 154 5.98 11.75 -7.69
N GLY A 155 5.63 10.99 -6.64
CA GLY A 155 4.31 11.01 -6.01
C GLY A 155 4.34 10.33 -4.66
N PHE A 156 3.18 10.24 -4.02
CA PHE A 156 3.00 9.69 -2.67
C PHE A 156 2.24 8.36 -2.66
N GLY A 157 1.72 7.93 -3.81
CA GLY A 157 0.92 6.71 -3.95
C GLY A 157 -0.50 6.85 -3.41
N ALA A 158 -1.21 5.73 -3.37
CA ALA A 158 -2.63 5.72 -3.03
C ALA A 158 -2.96 4.82 -1.81
N MET A 159 -1.97 4.57 -0.98
CA MET A 159 -2.15 3.80 0.26
C MET A 159 -2.25 4.75 1.45
N LEU A 160 -3.32 4.67 2.22
CA LEU A 160 -3.48 5.41 3.46
C LEU A 160 -3.95 4.49 4.59
N THR A 161 -3.63 4.86 5.82
CA THR A 161 -4.03 4.16 7.03
C THR A 161 -4.66 5.14 7.98
N ILE A 162 -5.75 4.73 8.64
CA ILE A 162 -6.40 5.54 9.67
C ILE A 162 -6.44 4.79 11.00
N GLN A 163 -6.42 5.54 12.07
CA GLN A 163 -6.78 5.08 13.40
C GLN A 163 -8.07 5.77 13.81
N LEU A 164 -9.01 4.98 14.28
CA LEU A 164 -10.32 5.42 14.71
C LEU A 164 -10.39 5.49 16.25
N GLU A 165 -11.42 6.12 16.77
CA GLU A 165 -11.63 6.26 18.20
C GLU A 165 -11.84 4.93 18.93
N SER A 166 -12.38 3.91 18.23
CA SER A 166 -12.61 2.58 18.79
C SER A 166 -12.57 1.47 17.74
N LYS A 167 -12.45 0.23 18.23
CA LYS A 167 -12.55 -0.99 17.44
C LYS A 167 -13.95 -1.14 16.81
N GLU A 168 -14.98 -0.84 17.61
CA GLU A 168 -16.38 -0.97 17.22
C GLU A 168 -16.67 -0.07 16.03
N PHE A 169 -16.16 1.17 16.04
CA PHE A 169 -16.30 2.09 14.91
C PHE A 169 -15.59 1.54 13.66
N ALA A 170 -14.40 0.95 13.81
CA ALA A 170 -13.69 0.34 12.69
C ALA A 170 -14.47 -0.83 12.08
N LEU A 171 -15.03 -1.72 12.91
CA LEU A 171 -15.82 -2.85 12.44
C LEU A 171 -17.13 -2.41 11.78
N ALA A 172 -17.80 -1.41 12.33
CA ALA A 172 -19.02 -0.85 11.74
C ALA A 172 -18.78 -0.26 10.35
N ILE A 173 -17.64 0.41 10.11
CA ILE A 173 -17.26 0.86 8.75
C ILE A 173 -17.20 -0.35 7.81
N LEU A 174 -16.50 -1.43 8.20
CA LEU A 174 -16.34 -2.61 7.34
C LEU A 174 -17.66 -3.29 6.99
N GLU A 175 -18.64 -3.24 7.89
CA GLU A 175 -19.98 -3.82 7.68
C GLU A 175 -20.86 -2.96 6.75
N LYS A 176 -20.67 -1.63 6.80
CA LYS A 176 -21.57 -0.67 6.14
C LYS A 176 -21.13 -0.25 4.74
N VAL A 177 -19.81 -0.24 4.45
CA VAL A 177 -19.30 0.11 3.12
C VAL A 177 -19.80 -0.85 2.04
N ARG A 178 -20.05 -0.32 0.84
CA ARG A 178 -20.60 -1.09 -0.30
C ARG A 178 -19.76 -0.92 -1.56
N MET A 179 -19.47 0.29 -1.98
CA MET A 179 -18.59 0.58 -3.11
C MET A 179 -17.14 0.34 -2.72
N ILE A 180 -16.72 0.87 -1.58
CA ILE A 180 -15.46 0.51 -0.94
C ILE A 180 -15.57 -0.95 -0.48
N ARG A 181 -14.68 -1.82 -0.96
CA ARG A 181 -14.75 -3.25 -0.67
C ARG A 181 -13.88 -3.64 0.52
N PHE A 182 -14.47 -4.33 1.49
CA PHE A 182 -13.70 -4.99 2.54
C PHE A 182 -13.01 -6.23 1.96
N ALA A 183 -11.73 -6.08 1.63
CA ALA A 183 -10.94 -7.16 1.03
C ALA A 183 -9.45 -7.00 1.35
N GLU A 184 -8.75 -8.12 1.34
CA GLU A 184 -7.29 -8.12 1.40
C GLU A 184 -6.75 -7.98 -0.02
N SER A 185 -6.03 -7.02 -0.31
CA SER A 185 -5.18 -6.73 -1.48
C SER A 185 -4.90 -5.23 -1.52
N LEU A 186 -4.41 -4.76 -2.66
CA LEU A 186 -4.20 -3.34 -2.92
C LEU A 186 -3.89 -3.10 -4.40
N GLY A 187 -3.97 -1.84 -4.82
CA GLY A 187 -3.47 -1.39 -6.11
C GLY A 187 -4.36 -1.75 -7.30
N GLY A 188 -5.58 -2.18 -7.04
CA GLY A 188 -6.62 -2.34 -8.06
C GLY A 188 -7.26 -1.02 -8.45
N VAL A 189 -8.14 -1.07 -9.45
CA VAL A 189 -8.98 0.07 -9.87
C VAL A 189 -10.08 0.37 -8.85
N GLU A 190 -10.46 -0.61 -8.03
CA GLU A 190 -11.43 -0.49 -6.96
C GLU A 190 -10.75 -0.07 -5.64
N THR A 191 -11.45 0.75 -4.87
CA THR A 191 -11.05 1.11 -3.51
C THR A 191 -11.29 -0.04 -2.55
N LEU A 192 -10.23 -0.47 -1.87
CA LEU A 192 -10.27 -1.54 -0.88
C LEU A 192 -10.00 -1.00 0.52
N VAL A 193 -10.73 -1.51 1.50
CA VAL A 193 -10.42 -1.33 2.91
C VAL A 193 -10.03 -2.66 3.53
N THR A 194 -8.92 -2.68 4.29
CA THR A 194 -8.38 -3.88 4.94
C THR A 194 -8.38 -3.67 6.44
N TYR A 195 -8.68 -4.72 7.20
CA TYR A 195 -8.51 -4.77 8.65
C TYR A 195 -7.22 -5.50 9.01
N PRO A 196 -6.10 -4.77 9.25
CA PRO A 196 -4.78 -5.39 9.36
C PRO A 196 -4.65 -6.42 10.48
N THR A 197 -5.39 -6.27 11.56
CA THR A 197 -5.30 -7.14 12.74
C THR A 197 -5.75 -8.58 12.51
N THR A 198 -6.68 -8.81 11.58
CA THR A 198 -7.21 -10.14 11.25
C THR A 198 -6.78 -10.65 9.88
N GLN A 199 -6.18 -9.77 9.05
CA GLN A 199 -5.76 -10.09 7.70
C GLN A 199 -4.24 -10.00 7.57
N THR A 200 -3.71 -8.89 7.11
CA THR A 200 -2.28 -8.75 6.72
C THR A 200 -1.28 -8.91 7.87
N HIS A 201 -1.70 -8.79 9.11
CA HIS A 201 -0.87 -8.89 10.32
C HIS A 201 -1.45 -9.86 11.36
N ALA A 202 -2.32 -10.77 10.96
CA ALA A 202 -2.95 -11.75 11.86
C ALA A 202 -1.89 -12.60 12.61
N ASP A 203 -0.85 -13.02 11.90
CA ASP A 203 0.24 -13.85 12.45
C ASP A 203 1.28 -13.06 13.28
N VAL A 204 1.13 -11.72 13.39
CA VAL A 204 2.05 -10.88 14.16
C VAL A 204 1.55 -10.76 15.60
N PRO A 205 2.36 -11.07 16.62
CA PRO A 205 1.96 -10.92 18.02
C PRO A 205 1.41 -9.52 18.33
N LYS A 206 0.34 -9.45 19.13
CA LYS A 206 -0.39 -8.21 19.45
C LYS A 206 0.56 -7.09 19.92
N GLU A 207 1.46 -7.38 20.84
CA GLU A 207 2.43 -6.41 21.39
C GLU A 207 3.32 -5.80 20.30
N ILE A 208 3.72 -6.61 19.30
CA ILE A 208 4.53 -6.15 18.17
C ILE A 208 3.68 -5.31 17.22
N ARG A 209 2.41 -5.67 17.00
CA ARG A 209 1.47 -4.88 16.18
C ARG A 209 1.27 -3.50 16.81
N GLU A 210 0.91 -3.45 18.10
CA GLU A 210 0.65 -2.21 18.83
C GLU A 210 1.89 -1.31 18.88
N ARG A 211 3.07 -1.87 19.17
CA ARG A 211 4.35 -1.13 19.11
C ARG A 211 4.61 -0.53 17.73
N ASN A 212 4.13 -1.17 16.68
CA ASN A 212 4.20 -0.67 15.31
C ASN A 212 3.01 0.24 14.96
N GLY A 213 2.12 0.60 15.93
CA GLY A 213 0.94 1.46 15.75
C GLY A 213 -0.22 0.80 14.99
N ILE A 214 -0.25 -0.54 14.89
CA ILE A 214 -1.39 -1.28 14.35
C ILE A 214 -2.23 -1.74 15.53
N THR A 215 -3.32 -1.04 15.77
CA THR A 215 -4.28 -1.31 16.83
C THR A 215 -5.55 -1.94 16.28
N GLU A 216 -6.45 -2.37 17.14
CA GLU A 216 -7.76 -2.91 16.74
C GLU A 216 -8.69 -1.85 16.12
N SER A 217 -8.36 -0.56 16.24
CA SER A 217 -9.06 0.54 15.57
C SER A 217 -8.42 0.99 14.26
N THR A 218 -7.48 0.22 13.72
CA THR A 218 -6.72 0.59 12.51
C THR A 218 -7.36 0.00 11.26
N LEU A 219 -7.63 0.86 10.26
CA LEU A 219 -8.03 0.47 8.90
C LEU A 219 -6.99 0.95 7.90
N ARG A 220 -6.76 0.15 6.84
CA ARG A 220 -5.88 0.51 5.73
C ARG A 220 -6.70 0.58 4.44
N PHE A 221 -6.61 1.69 3.74
CA PHE A 221 -7.23 1.88 2.43
C PHE A 221 -6.20 1.75 1.31
N SER A 222 -6.57 1.06 0.26
CA SER A 222 -5.96 1.12 -1.06
C SER A 222 -6.94 1.84 -1.97
N VAL A 223 -6.67 3.10 -2.24
CA VAL A 223 -7.63 3.94 -2.98
C VAL A 223 -7.55 3.65 -4.47
N GLY A 224 -8.69 3.47 -5.09
CA GLY A 224 -8.88 3.21 -6.52
C GLY A 224 -9.14 4.47 -7.33
N ILE A 225 -9.74 4.27 -8.51
CA ILE A 225 -9.94 5.32 -9.51
C ILE A 225 -11.39 5.74 -9.69
N GLU A 226 -12.28 5.35 -8.78
CA GLU A 226 -13.69 5.72 -8.80
C GLU A 226 -13.87 7.25 -8.74
N SER A 227 -15.11 7.73 -8.94
CA SER A 227 -15.43 9.14 -8.67
C SER A 227 -15.12 9.46 -7.20
N ILE A 228 -14.37 10.52 -6.98
CA ILE A 228 -14.02 10.92 -5.62
C ILE A 228 -15.24 11.39 -4.84
N GLU A 229 -16.20 12.00 -5.52
CA GLU A 229 -17.47 12.45 -4.95
C GLU A 229 -18.25 11.27 -4.39
N ASP A 230 -18.33 10.16 -5.14
CA ASP A 230 -19.03 8.94 -4.73
C ASP A 230 -18.33 8.26 -3.54
N LEU A 231 -16.99 8.24 -3.52
CA LEU A 231 -16.21 7.67 -2.42
C LEU A 231 -16.40 8.48 -1.12
N ILE A 232 -16.39 9.80 -1.20
CA ILE A 232 -16.60 10.67 -0.05
C ILE A 232 -18.05 10.58 0.42
N ASP A 233 -19.02 10.59 -0.49
CA ASP A 233 -20.45 10.48 -0.18
C ASP A 233 -20.78 9.16 0.54
N GLU A 234 -20.17 8.04 0.12
CA GLU A 234 -20.29 6.76 0.83
C GLU A 234 -19.71 6.85 2.24
N LEU A 235 -18.50 7.41 2.39
CA LEU A 235 -17.88 7.55 3.71
C LEU A 235 -18.67 8.49 4.62
N GLU A 236 -19.21 9.60 4.10
CA GLU A 236 -20.06 10.52 4.86
C GLU A 236 -21.32 9.83 5.40
N LYS A 237 -22.00 9.07 4.55
CA LYS A 237 -23.20 8.30 4.94
C LYS A 237 -22.86 7.25 6.00
N VAL A 238 -21.78 6.49 5.81
CA VAL A 238 -21.36 5.45 6.75
C VAL A 238 -20.98 6.04 8.11
N PHE A 239 -20.23 7.15 8.13
CA PHE A 239 -19.84 7.79 9.39
C PHE A 239 -21.06 8.37 10.12
N ALA A 240 -21.97 9.04 9.42
CA ALA A 240 -23.19 9.58 10.00
C ALA A 240 -24.07 8.48 10.61
N GLU A 241 -24.31 7.39 9.90
CA GLU A 241 -25.09 6.25 10.37
C GLU A 241 -24.50 5.63 11.66
N ILE A 242 -23.17 5.45 11.71
CA ILE A 242 -22.50 4.91 12.91
C ILE A 242 -22.62 5.88 14.10
N GLU A 243 -22.51 7.19 13.87
CA GLU A 243 -22.65 8.19 14.93
C GLU A 243 -24.08 8.26 15.46
N GLU A 244 -25.10 8.12 14.60
CA GLU A 244 -26.51 8.04 15.00
C GLU A 244 -26.78 6.80 15.87
N GLU A 245 -26.39 5.63 15.44
CA GLU A 245 -26.52 4.37 16.19
C GLU A 245 -25.86 4.45 17.57
N LYS A 246 -24.68 5.05 17.65
CA LYS A 246 -23.94 5.26 18.90
C LYS A 246 -24.68 6.19 19.86
N ASN A 247 -25.36 7.21 19.35
CA ASN A 247 -26.13 8.16 20.15
C ASN A 247 -27.42 7.56 20.66
N ASP A 248 -28.10 6.73 19.87
CA ASP A 248 -29.32 6.05 20.26
C ASP A 248 -29.06 4.92 21.28
N GLY A 249 -27.96 4.18 21.16
CA GLY A 249 -27.53 3.19 22.13
C GLY A 249 -27.12 3.76 23.50
N LYS A 250 -26.85 5.08 23.59
CA LYS A 250 -26.57 5.77 24.86
C LYS A 250 -27.84 6.28 25.56
N LYS A 251 -29.00 6.28 24.89
CA LYS A 251 -30.28 6.73 25.42
C LYS A 251 -31.15 5.59 25.96
N SER A 252 -30.78 4.34 25.67
CA SER A 252 -31.40 3.12 26.18
C SER A 252 -30.63 2.58 27.38
#